data_f0a35309a915dbc92fb8ef5df800b4e3
#
_entry.id   f0a35309a915dbc92fb8ef5df800b4e3
#
_cell.length_a   1.000
_cell.length_b   1.000
_cell.length_c   1.000
_cell.angle_alpha   90.00
_cell.angle_beta   90.00
_cell.angle_gamma   90.00
#
_symmetry.space_group_name_H-M   'P 1'
#
loop_
_entity.id
_entity.type
_entity.pdbx_description
1 polymer ?
#
loop_
_entity_poly.entity_id
_entity_poly.type
_entity_poly.pdbx_seq_one_letter_code
_entity_poly.pdbx_strand_id
1 'polypeptide(L)'
;IVDNHVKSSQPLVQQKSEFVWEVNGLTFDYLQRSITYHNQTCILRKQVAEVLLAFLKAPGHLLLNEDLKKLFWKELEDVDSCMERRNRLITDLRTDLRKIGANLGVTLVNGGYQLHFRSENSKKSVKNQ
;
A
#
# COMPACT_ATOMS: atom_id res chain seq x y z
N ILE A 1 7.06 12.32 -25.65
CA ILE A 1 6.94 12.25 -25.27
C ILE A 1 6.43 12.29 -24.43
N VAL A 2 6.24 12.42 -24.36
CA VAL A 2 5.74 12.60 -23.60
C VAL A 2 5.31 12.12 -22.75
N ASP A 3 5.10 11.81 -22.58
CA ASP A 3 4.67 11.44 -21.86
C ASP A 3 4.87 11.17 -20.96
N ASN A 4 5.11 11.22 -20.74
CA ASN A 4 5.36 10.93 -19.88
C ASN A 4 5.08 11.25 -18.86
N HIS A 5 4.78 11.65 -18.50
CA HIS A 5 4.49 12.02 -17.49
C HIS A 5 3.48 11.71 -16.88
N VAL A 6 3.09 11.46 -17.02
CA VAL A 6 2.19 11.29 -16.64
C VAL A 6 2.05 10.52 -15.75
N LYS A 7 2.28 10.10 -15.50
CA LYS A 7 2.14 9.51 -14.87
C LYS A 7 2.31 9.02 -14.00
N SER A 8 2.24 9.21 -13.70
CA SER A 8 2.39 8.67 -13.02
C SER A 8 2.20 8.56 -11.66
N SER A 9 1.21 8.48 -11.04
CA SER A 9 1.02 8.23 -9.68
C SER A 9 0.99 6.74 -9.39
N GLN A 10 1.14 5.94 -10.38
CA GLN A 10 1.14 4.51 -10.18
C GLN A 10 2.48 4.05 -9.65
N PRO A 11 2.52 3.15 -8.69
CA PRO A 11 3.79 2.64 -8.18
C PRO A 11 4.52 1.82 -9.24
N LEU A 12 5.85 1.92 -9.22
CA LEU A 12 6.65 1.08 -10.09
C LEU A 12 6.98 -0.16 -9.28
N VAL A 13 6.32 -1.25 -9.56
CA VAL A 13 6.41 -2.46 -8.76
C VAL A 13 7.20 -3.52 -9.51
N GLN A 14 8.22 -4.08 -8.85
CA GLN A 14 9.01 -5.14 -9.42
C GLN A 14 9.09 -6.28 -8.42
N GLN A 15 8.84 -7.49 -8.86
CA GLN A 15 9.00 -8.64 -7.99
C GLN A 15 10.43 -9.13 -8.12
N LYS A 16 11.20 -9.08 -7.04
CA LYS A 16 12.60 -9.47 -7.07
C LYS A 16 12.80 -10.95 -6.82
N SER A 17 11.92 -11.55 -6.05
CA SER A 17 11.97 -12.99 -5.83
C SER A 17 10.59 -13.42 -5.41
N GLU A 18 10.44 -14.68 -5.03
CA GLU A 18 9.12 -15.20 -4.69
C GLU A 18 8.45 -14.40 -3.59
N PHE A 19 9.23 -13.89 -2.62
CA PHE A 19 8.66 -13.19 -1.49
C PHE A 19 9.13 -11.74 -1.35
N VAL A 20 9.92 -11.24 -2.29
CA VAL A 20 10.49 -9.90 -2.18
C VAL A 20 10.05 -9.02 -3.34
N TRP A 21 9.53 -7.85 -3.01
CA TRP A 21 9.03 -6.90 -3.99
C TRP A 21 9.71 -5.56 -3.78
N GLU A 22 9.93 -4.84 -4.86
CA GLU A 22 10.48 -3.51 -4.77
C GLU A 22 9.47 -2.54 -5.36
N VAL A 23 9.14 -1.48 -4.62
CA VAL A 23 8.12 -0.55 -5.02
C VAL A 23 8.66 0.85 -4.84
N ASN A 24 9.12 1.48 -5.91
CA ASN A 24 9.67 2.85 -5.88
C ASN A 24 10.72 3.05 -4.80
N GLY A 25 11.63 2.11 -4.70
CA GLY A 25 12.72 2.21 -3.72
C GLY A 25 12.41 1.59 -2.37
N LEU A 26 11.16 1.21 -2.14
CA LEU A 26 10.80 0.52 -0.91
C LEU A 26 10.94 -0.97 -1.17
N THR A 27 11.55 -1.70 -0.24
CA THR A 27 11.66 -3.15 -0.35
C THR A 27 10.67 -3.79 0.62
N PHE A 28 9.82 -4.66 0.11
CA PHE A 28 8.86 -5.39 0.93
C PHE A 28 9.23 -6.88 0.91
N ASP A 29 9.54 -7.42 2.08
CA ASP A 29 9.86 -8.82 2.21
C ASP A 29 8.68 -9.49 2.93
N TYR A 30 7.86 -10.20 2.18
CA TYR A 30 6.64 -10.80 2.73
C TYR A 30 6.95 -11.86 3.77
N LEU A 31 8.01 -12.63 3.54
CA LEU A 31 8.34 -13.70 4.46
C LEU A 31 8.75 -13.13 5.82
N GLN A 32 9.50 -12.03 5.82
CA GLN A 32 9.92 -11.39 7.05
C GLN A 32 8.87 -10.39 7.54
N ARG A 33 7.89 -10.10 6.72
CA ARG A 33 6.84 -9.11 7.00
C ARG A 33 7.46 -7.75 7.29
N SER A 34 8.45 -7.37 6.50
CA SER A 34 9.15 -6.11 6.72
C SER A 34 9.12 -5.21 5.51
N ILE A 35 9.12 -3.90 5.75
CA ILE A 35 9.28 -2.93 4.70
C ILE A 35 10.49 -2.07 5.05
N THR A 36 11.30 -1.77 4.04
CA THR A 36 12.51 -1.00 4.24
C THR A 36 12.56 0.12 3.20
N TYR A 37 12.85 1.32 3.65
CA TYR A 37 12.94 2.47 2.76
C TYR A 37 13.99 3.41 3.32
N HIS A 38 14.99 3.73 2.52
CA HIS A 38 16.09 4.65 2.90
C HIS A 38 16.67 4.25 4.26
N ASN A 39 17.01 3.00 4.40
CA ASN A 39 17.64 2.45 5.59
C ASN A 39 16.76 2.40 6.84
N GLN A 40 15.47 2.66 6.67
CA GLN A 40 14.53 2.52 7.77
C GLN A 40 13.68 1.28 7.54
N THR A 41 13.53 0.47 8.55
CA THR A 41 12.78 -0.79 8.44
C THR A 41 11.65 -0.80 9.45
N CYS A 42 10.51 -1.31 9.02
CA CYS A 42 9.36 -1.48 9.89
C CYS A 42 8.84 -2.90 9.72
N ILE A 43 8.50 -3.55 10.82
CA ILE A 43 7.94 -4.90 10.77
C ILE A 43 6.42 -4.76 10.78
N LEU A 44 5.76 -5.44 9.86
CA LEU A 44 4.32 -5.35 9.72
C LEU A 44 3.65 -6.50 10.45
N ARG A 45 2.43 -6.26 10.93
CA ARG A 45 1.65 -7.35 11.47
C ARG A 45 1.23 -8.23 10.30
N LYS A 46 0.90 -9.46 10.60
CA LYS A 46 0.60 -10.44 9.56
C LYS A 46 -0.47 -9.95 8.59
N GLN A 47 -1.57 -9.43 9.10
CA GLN A 47 -2.66 -9.01 8.22
C GLN A 47 -2.30 -7.77 7.42
N VAL A 48 -1.49 -6.88 7.99
CA VAL A 48 -1.03 -5.70 7.25
C VAL A 48 -0.13 -6.13 6.10
N ALA A 49 0.76 -7.10 6.35
CA ALA A 49 1.61 -7.61 5.28
C ALA A 49 0.78 -8.28 4.19
N GLU A 50 -0.28 -8.98 4.57
CA GLU A 50 -1.14 -9.63 3.59
C GLU A 50 -1.89 -8.62 2.74
N VAL A 51 -2.33 -7.52 3.34
CA VAL A 51 -3.01 -6.46 2.59
C VAL A 51 -2.03 -5.83 1.60
N LEU A 52 -0.81 -5.55 2.04
CA LEU A 52 0.17 -4.95 1.15
C LEU A 52 0.47 -5.88 -0.02
N LEU A 53 0.64 -7.16 0.26
CA LEU A 53 0.88 -8.13 -0.80
C LEU A 53 -0.29 -8.15 -1.79
N ALA A 54 -1.51 -8.10 -1.29
CA ALA A 54 -2.68 -8.11 -2.14
C ALA A 54 -2.72 -6.87 -3.03
N PHE A 55 -2.35 -5.70 -2.50
CA PHE A 55 -2.29 -4.51 -3.31
C PHE A 55 -1.25 -4.66 -4.43
N LEU A 56 -0.10 -5.23 -4.11
CA LEU A 56 0.96 -5.33 -5.11
C LEU A 56 0.58 -6.29 -6.23
N LYS A 57 -0.19 -7.32 -5.93
CA LYS A 57 -0.61 -8.27 -6.93
C LYS A 57 -1.86 -7.86 -7.68
N ALA A 58 -2.60 -6.92 -7.17
CA ALA A 58 -3.88 -6.57 -7.78
C ALA A 58 -3.69 -5.73 -9.03
N PRO A 59 -4.55 -5.88 -10.02
CA PRO A 59 -4.46 -5.06 -11.23
C PRO A 59 -4.64 -3.60 -10.86
N GLY A 60 -3.76 -2.74 -11.33
CA GLY A 60 -3.80 -1.32 -11.03
C GLY A 60 -3.57 -1.02 -9.56
N HIS A 61 -3.15 -2.02 -8.77
CA HIS A 61 -2.92 -1.89 -7.35
C HIS A 61 -4.17 -1.37 -6.62
N LEU A 62 -5.32 -1.86 -7.08
CA LEU A 62 -6.61 -1.47 -6.55
C LEU A 62 -7.24 -2.67 -5.85
N LEU A 63 -7.69 -2.50 -4.63
CA LEU A 63 -8.43 -3.53 -3.91
C LEU A 63 -9.80 -3.01 -3.61
N LEU A 64 -10.81 -3.67 -4.12
CA LEU A 64 -12.17 -3.30 -3.84
C LEU A 64 -12.58 -3.86 -2.48
N ASN A 65 -13.61 -3.27 -1.90
CA ASN A 65 -14.09 -3.72 -0.59
C ASN A 65 -14.46 -5.19 -0.63
N GLU A 66 -15.00 -5.65 -1.75
CA GLU A 66 -15.35 -7.06 -1.88
C GLU A 66 -14.11 -7.93 -1.88
N ASP A 67 -13.03 -7.46 -2.48
CA ASP A 67 -11.80 -8.23 -2.51
C ASP A 67 -11.23 -8.37 -1.11
N LEU A 68 -11.27 -7.29 -0.33
CA LEU A 68 -10.77 -7.34 1.03
C LEU A 68 -11.59 -8.28 1.88
N LYS A 69 -12.90 -8.28 1.69
CA LYS A 69 -13.75 -9.17 2.44
C LYS A 69 -13.45 -10.62 2.11
N LYS A 70 -13.26 -10.93 0.83
CA LYS A 70 -12.99 -12.29 0.42
C LYS A 70 -11.66 -12.78 0.98
N LEU A 71 -10.68 -11.90 1.04
CA LEU A 71 -9.36 -12.30 1.48
C LEU A 71 -9.27 -12.52 2.98
N PHE A 72 -9.95 -11.69 3.75
CA PHE A 72 -9.72 -11.68 5.17
C PHE A 72 -10.93 -12.02 6.03
N TRP A 73 -12.13 -11.72 5.59
CA TRP A 73 -13.29 -11.80 6.45
C TRP A 73 -14.50 -12.43 5.80
N LYS A 74 -14.25 -13.42 4.95
CA LYS A 74 -15.36 -13.99 4.21
C LYS A 74 -16.42 -14.63 5.08
N GLU A 75 -16.09 -14.96 6.30
CA GLU A 75 -17.07 -15.53 7.19
C GLU A 75 -17.85 -14.50 7.96
N LEU A 76 -17.47 -13.24 7.90
CA LEU A 76 -18.18 -12.20 8.60
C LEU A 76 -19.31 -11.71 7.73
N GLU A 77 -20.50 -11.68 8.25
CA GLU A 77 -21.61 -11.16 7.48
C GLU A 77 -22.01 -9.78 7.94
N ASP A 78 -21.52 -9.38 9.12
CA ASP A 78 -21.86 -8.08 9.65
C ASP A 78 -21.07 -7.02 8.93
N VAL A 79 -21.77 -6.17 8.19
CA VAL A 79 -21.13 -5.13 7.39
C VAL A 79 -20.33 -4.16 8.25
N ASP A 80 -20.85 -3.81 9.41
CA ASP A 80 -20.18 -2.87 10.27
C ASP A 80 -18.85 -3.42 10.77
N SER A 81 -18.81 -4.67 11.15
CA SER A 81 -17.59 -5.28 11.62
C SER A 81 -16.54 -5.35 10.51
N CYS A 82 -16.99 -5.66 9.31
CA CYS A 82 -16.08 -5.70 8.18
C CYS A 82 -15.51 -4.32 7.90
N MET A 83 -16.33 -3.29 7.99
CA MET A 83 -15.87 -1.95 7.72
C MET A 83 -14.87 -1.50 8.77
N GLU A 84 -15.10 -1.81 10.02
CA GLU A 84 -14.18 -1.44 11.08
C GLU A 84 -12.83 -2.12 10.90
N ARG A 85 -12.85 -3.41 10.59
CA ARG A 85 -11.60 -4.14 10.43
C ARG A 85 -10.84 -3.63 9.22
N ARG A 86 -11.54 -3.34 8.13
CA ARG A 86 -10.92 -2.82 6.95
C ARG A 86 -10.27 -1.48 7.24
N ASN A 87 -11.00 -0.59 7.91
CA ASN A 87 -10.48 0.73 8.18
C ASN A 87 -9.25 0.65 9.08
N ARG A 88 -9.26 -0.23 10.05
CA ARG A 88 -8.13 -0.39 10.93
C ARG A 88 -6.90 -0.90 10.16
N LEU A 89 -7.12 -1.87 9.30
CA LEU A 89 -6.03 -2.44 8.54
C LEU A 89 -5.40 -1.42 7.61
N ILE A 90 -6.22 -0.65 6.93
CA ILE A 90 -5.71 0.37 6.02
C ILE A 90 -5.00 1.47 6.82
N THR A 91 -5.55 1.86 7.97
CA THR A 91 -4.91 2.85 8.82
C THR A 91 -3.56 2.37 9.31
N ASP A 92 -3.46 1.11 9.69
CA ASP A 92 -2.20 0.54 10.17
C ASP A 92 -1.17 0.52 9.05
N LEU A 93 -1.58 0.16 7.84
CA LEU A 93 -0.67 0.17 6.70
C LEU A 93 -0.18 1.59 6.43
N ARG A 94 -1.07 2.56 6.43
CA ARG A 94 -0.68 3.95 6.22
C ARG A 94 0.29 4.43 7.29
N THR A 95 0.04 4.05 8.53
CA THR A 95 0.89 4.44 9.64
C THR A 95 2.29 3.84 9.48
N ASP A 96 2.37 2.58 9.12
CA ASP A 96 3.65 1.91 8.96
C ASP A 96 4.44 2.50 7.80
N LEU A 97 3.78 2.80 6.70
CA LEU A 97 4.45 3.44 5.58
C LEU A 97 4.98 4.82 5.98
N ARG A 98 4.23 5.56 6.78
CA ARG A 98 4.66 6.86 7.23
C ARG A 98 5.83 6.78 8.18
N LYS A 99 5.90 5.75 9.01
CA LYS A 99 6.98 5.61 9.96
C LYS A 99 8.34 5.57 9.28
N ILE A 100 8.43 4.98 8.12
CA ILE A 100 9.70 4.89 7.43
C ILE A 100 9.84 5.94 6.32
N GLY A 101 8.88 6.85 6.25
CA GLY A 101 8.96 7.93 5.27
C GLY A 101 8.76 7.49 3.83
N ALA A 102 8.07 6.38 3.62
CA ALA A 102 7.90 5.83 2.28
C ALA A 102 7.04 6.73 1.42
N ASN A 103 7.30 6.70 0.11
CA ASN A 103 6.56 7.50 -0.83
C ASN A 103 5.27 6.86 -1.28
N LEU A 104 4.81 5.86 -0.60
CA LEU A 104 3.59 5.17 -0.97
C LEU A 104 2.45 5.61 -0.08
N GLY A 105 1.28 5.66 -0.63
CA GLY A 105 0.08 5.96 0.13
C GLY A 105 -1.05 5.09 -0.31
N VAL A 106 -2.11 5.06 0.47
CA VAL A 106 -3.30 4.31 0.15
C VAL A 106 -4.45 5.30 0.15
N THR A 107 -5.12 5.40 -0.98
CA THR A 107 -6.19 6.37 -1.16
C THR A 107 -7.53 5.67 -1.25
N LEU A 108 -8.53 6.23 -0.59
CA LEU A 108 -9.89 5.73 -0.70
C LEU A 108 -10.41 6.09 -2.09
N VAL A 109 -10.93 5.13 -2.81
CA VAL A 109 -11.52 5.37 -4.10
C VAL A 109 -12.92 4.80 -4.07
N ASN A 110 -13.67 4.98 -5.15
CA ASN A 110 -15.03 4.51 -5.19
C ASN A 110 -15.06 2.99 -5.08
N GLY A 111 -15.56 2.48 -3.98
CA GLY A 111 -15.69 1.04 -3.79
C GLY A 111 -14.47 0.32 -3.24
N GLY A 112 -13.42 1.05 -2.89
CA GLY A 112 -12.23 0.38 -2.40
C GLY A 112 -11.09 1.30 -2.08
N TYR A 113 -9.87 0.78 -2.20
CA TYR A 113 -8.66 1.54 -1.90
C TYR A 113 -7.64 1.28 -2.99
N GLN A 114 -6.76 2.23 -3.21
CA GLN A 114 -5.71 2.09 -4.22
C GLN A 114 -4.37 2.51 -3.65
N LEU A 115 -3.35 1.71 -3.93
CA LEU A 115 -1.99 2.04 -3.55
C LEU A 115 -1.43 2.99 -4.61
N HIS A 116 -0.80 4.05 -4.21
CA HIS A 116 -0.27 5.02 -5.16
C HIS A 116 1.06 5.56 -4.68
N PHE A 117 1.77 6.17 -5.60
CA PHE A 117 3.08 6.74 -5.33
C PHE A 117 2.89 8.22 -5.06
N ARG A 118 3.49 8.73 -4.00
CA ARG A 118 3.41 10.14 -3.70
C ARG A 118 4.64 10.83 -4.21
N SER A 119 4.44 11.95 -4.88
CA SER A 119 5.54 12.70 -5.42
C SER A 119 6.22 13.47 -4.31
N GLU A 120 7.52 13.32 -4.20
CA GLU A 120 8.25 14.07 -3.21
C GLU A 120 8.32 15.52 -3.58
N ASN A 121 8.27 15.82 -4.84
CA ASN A 121 8.31 17.19 -5.27
C ASN A 121 7.14 17.96 -4.73
N SER A 122 5.99 17.40 -4.72
CA SER A 122 4.86 18.05 -4.17
C SER A 122 5.08 18.40 -2.76
N LYS A 123 5.65 17.52 -2.01
CA LYS A 123 5.90 17.77 -0.69
C LYS A 123 6.85 18.85 -0.45
N LYS A 124 7.87 18.93 -1.22
CA LYS A 124 8.80 19.98 -1.10
C LYS A 124 8.18 21.24 -1.36
N SER A 125 7.39 21.35 -2.33
CA SER A 125 6.75 22.58 -2.65
C SER A 125 5.96 23.07 -1.52
N VAL A 126 5.28 22.24 -0.90
CA VAL A 126 4.49 22.66 0.15
C VAL A 126 5.28 23.20 1.26
N LYS A 127 6.41 22.69 1.46
CA LYS A 127 7.15 23.15 2.45
C LYS A 127 7.60 24.38 2.32
N ASN A 128 7.73 24.79 1.25
CA ASN A 128 8.23 25.97 1.05
C ASN A 128 7.54 26.93 1.62
N GLN A 129 6.95 26.91 2.10
CA GLN A 129 6.44 27.85 2.63
C GLN A 129 6.61 27.91 3.78
#